data_3636a110ecb5d0e17f8eae2bad299875
#
_entry.id   3636a110ecb5d0e17f8eae2bad299875
#
_cell.length_a   1.000
_cell.length_b   1.000
_cell.length_c   1.000
_cell.angle_alpha   90.00
_cell.angle_beta   90.00
_cell.angle_gamma   90.00
#
_symmetry.space_group_name_H-M   'P 1'
#
loop_
_entity.id
_entity.type
_entity.pdbx_description
1 polymer ?
#
loop_
_entity_poly.entity_id
_entity_poly.type
_entity_poly.pdbx_seq_one_letter_code
_entity_poly.pdbx_strand_id
1 'polypeptide(L)'
;YIVSRCAKEESIAKLKKAGADKVTMPEQLSGYHMASMALRPNVVDFLDIIVDGKHDELQIDELEIQSDSEFVNQPISSYLYQKNNNINVLAICRSDGTTRINPQGDEIIGINDKLILMGGRQDLEKIIPRI
;
A
#
# COMPACT_ATOMS: atom_id res chain seq x y z
N TYR A 1 -0.56 -7.78 -15.49
CA TYR A 1 0.52 -7.52 -14.54
C TYR A 1 1.36 -8.78 -14.35
N ILE A 2 2.66 -8.72 -14.63
CA ILE A 2 3.55 -9.89 -14.67
C ILE A 2 4.52 -9.79 -13.49
N VAL A 3 4.46 -10.76 -12.57
CA VAL A 3 5.42 -10.92 -11.48
C VAL A 3 6.34 -12.09 -11.79
N SER A 4 7.65 -11.84 -11.77
CA SER A 4 8.68 -12.86 -12.02
C SER A 4 9.60 -13.03 -10.83
N ARG A 5 10.20 -14.22 -10.69
CA ARG A 5 11.24 -14.48 -9.68
C ARG A 5 12.60 -14.68 -10.32
N CYS A 6 13.65 -14.31 -9.63
CA CYS A 6 15.02 -14.70 -9.98
C CYS A 6 15.84 -15.02 -8.73
N ALA A 7 16.93 -15.76 -8.94
CA ALA A 7 17.88 -16.09 -7.87
C ALA A 7 19.12 -15.18 -7.89
N LYS A 8 19.33 -14.43 -8.98
CA LYS A 8 20.52 -13.58 -9.15
C LYS A 8 20.10 -12.17 -9.53
N GLU A 9 20.70 -11.18 -8.87
CA GLU A 9 20.42 -9.76 -9.07
C GLU A 9 20.63 -9.31 -10.52
N GLU A 10 21.65 -9.82 -11.19
CA GLU A 10 21.95 -9.55 -12.61
C GLU A 10 20.81 -9.93 -13.57
N SER A 11 19.90 -10.81 -13.14
CA SER A 11 18.74 -11.25 -13.93
C SER A 11 17.56 -10.28 -13.84
N ILE A 12 17.53 -9.39 -12.87
CA ILE A 12 16.41 -8.42 -12.67
C ILE A 12 16.24 -7.56 -13.91
N ALA A 13 17.31 -6.95 -14.40
CA ALA A 13 17.26 -6.08 -15.58
C ALA A 13 16.80 -6.81 -16.84
N LYS A 14 17.20 -8.09 -16.99
CA LYS A 14 16.80 -8.93 -18.13
C LYS A 14 15.31 -9.25 -18.09
N LEU A 15 14.79 -9.64 -16.92
CA LEU A 15 13.37 -9.96 -16.73
C LEU A 15 12.48 -8.73 -16.92
N LYS A 16 12.89 -7.56 -16.42
CA LYS A 16 12.18 -6.30 -16.68
C LYS A 16 12.16 -5.94 -18.17
N LYS A 17 13.29 -6.10 -18.90
CA LYS A 17 13.33 -5.90 -20.35
C LYS A 17 12.46 -6.90 -21.12
N ALA A 18 12.27 -8.11 -20.57
CA ALA A 18 11.40 -9.14 -21.13
C ALA A 18 9.90 -8.91 -20.82
N GLY A 19 9.54 -7.80 -20.13
CA GLY A 19 8.16 -7.42 -19.89
C GLY A 19 7.64 -7.74 -18.48
N ALA A 20 8.50 -8.09 -17.51
CA ALA A 20 8.06 -8.25 -16.13
C ALA A 20 7.83 -6.87 -15.48
N ASP A 21 6.62 -6.65 -14.94
CA ASP A 21 6.27 -5.46 -14.17
C ASP A 21 6.99 -5.46 -12.82
N LYS A 22 7.08 -6.63 -12.17
CA LYS A 22 7.76 -6.81 -10.90
C LYS A 22 8.66 -8.04 -10.92
N VAL A 23 9.86 -7.91 -10.34
CA VAL A 23 10.78 -9.05 -10.17
C VAL A 23 11.11 -9.17 -8.68
N THR A 24 11.02 -10.38 -8.13
CA THR A 24 11.34 -10.68 -6.74
C THR A 24 12.47 -11.69 -6.62
N MET A 25 13.24 -11.58 -5.53
CA MET A 25 14.29 -12.52 -5.11
C MET A 25 13.87 -13.12 -3.76
N PRO A 26 13.16 -14.26 -3.75
CA PRO A 26 12.59 -14.83 -2.53
C PRO A 26 13.62 -15.08 -1.43
N GLU A 27 14.80 -15.58 -1.80
CA GLU A 27 15.85 -15.89 -0.84
C GLU A 27 16.38 -14.64 -0.13
N GLN A 28 16.54 -13.53 -0.86
CA GLN A 28 16.97 -12.26 -0.31
C GLN A 28 15.88 -11.68 0.60
N LEU A 29 14.63 -11.76 0.17
CA LEU A 29 13.48 -11.30 0.94
C LEU A 29 13.36 -12.06 2.27
N SER A 30 13.53 -13.39 2.22
CA SER A 30 13.53 -14.23 3.42
C SER A 30 14.68 -13.87 4.37
N GLY A 31 15.86 -13.59 3.84
CA GLY A 31 16.99 -13.13 4.64
C GLY A 31 16.73 -11.81 5.37
N TYR A 32 16.13 -10.82 4.68
CA TYR A 32 15.71 -9.56 5.31
C TYR A 32 14.65 -9.79 6.38
N HIS A 33 13.68 -10.66 6.13
CA HIS A 33 12.63 -10.96 7.08
C HIS A 33 13.21 -11.61 8.35
N MET A 34 14.08 -12.61 8.22
CA MET A 34 14.76 -13.25 9.34
C MET A 34 15.60 -12.25 10.16
N ALA A 35 16.36 -11.37 9.51
CA ALA A 35 17.13 -10.33 10.19
C ALA A 35 16.21 -9.35 10.95
N SER A 36 15.08 -8.98 10.35
CA SER A 36 14.09 -8.11 10.97
C SER A 36 13.44 -8.74 12.20
N MET A 37 13.13 -10.03 12.16
CA MET A 37 12.63 -10.79 13.32
C MET A 37 13.61 -10.75 14.50
N ALA A 38 14.91 -10.83 14.23
CA ALA A 38 15.93 -10.75 15.26
C ALA A 38 16.11 -9.35 15.86
N LEU A 39 15.99 -8.31 15.01
CA LEU A 39 16.27 -6.92 15.41
C LEU A 39 15.03 -6.19 15.92
N ARG A 40 13.84 -6.51 15.41
CA ARG A 40 12.59 -5.79 15.66
C ARG A 40 11.39 -6.75 15.69
N PRO A 41 11.34 -7.74 16.60
CA PRO A 41 10.33 -8.78 16.61
C PRO A 41 8.89 -8.20 16.62
N ASN A 42 8.61 -7.25 17.50
CA ASN A 42 7.27 -6.66 17.61
C ASN A 42 6.80 -5.95 16.34
N VAL A 43 7.72 -5.40 15.54
CA VAL A 43 7.37 -4.77 14.25
C VAL A 43 7.01 -5.84 13.23
N VAL A 44 7.74 -6.96 13.22
CA VAL A 44 7.46 -8.07 12.31
C VAL A 44 6.13 -8.70 12.68
N ASP A 45 5.89 -9.00 13.95
CA ASP A 45 4.61 -9.55 14.43
C ASP A 45 3.43 -8.65 14.06
N PHE A 46 3.59 -7.33 14.20
CA PHE A 46 2.56 -6.36 13.79
C PHE A 46 2.29 -6.39 12.28
N LEU A 47 3.33 -6.42 11.45
CA LEU A 47 3.19 -6.49 10.00
C LEU A 47 2.55 -7.81 9.55
N ASP A 48 2.91 -8.93 10.18
CA ASP A 48 2.35 -10.24 9.87
C ASP A 48 0.85 -10.27 10.19
N ILE A 49 0.41 -9.67 11.30
CA ILE A 49 -1.01 -9.54 11.63
C ILE A 49 -1.78 -8.81 10.53
N ILE A 50 -1.22 -7.71 10.00
CA ILE A 50 -1.87 -6.89 8.99
C ILE A 50 -1.89 -7.57 7.62
N VAL A 51 -0.77 -8.20 7.22
CA VAL A 51 -0.61 -8.80 5.89
C VAL A 51 -1.33 -10.14 5.77
N ASP A 52 -1.33 -10.96 6.82
CA ASP A 52 -1.98 -12.30 6.82
C ASP A 52 -3.51 -12.20 6.73
N GLY A 53 -4.11 -11.04 7.02
CA GLY A 53 -5.57 -10.84 6.95
C GLY A 53 -6.38 -11.76 7.85
N LYS A 54 -5.74 -12.45 8.79
CA LYS A 54 -6.39 -13.40 9.71
C LYS A 54 -7.15 -12.74 10.84
N HIS A 55 -6.85 -11.47 11.08
CA HIS A 55 -7.55 -10.64 12.05
C HIS A 55 -8.47 -9.67 11.31
N ASP A 56 -9.77 -9.81 11.49
CA ASP A 56 -10.79 -8.93 10.90
C ASP A 56 -10.72 -7.47 11.42
N GLU A 57 -9.84 -7.20 12.37
CA GLU A 57 -9.81 -5.94 13.10
C GLU A 57 -9.02 -4.83 12.38
N LEU A 58 -7.95 -5.17 11.62
CA LEU A 58 -7.11 -4.18 10.96
C LEU A 58 -6.56 -4.72 9.64
N GLN A 59 -6.70 -3.91 8.58
CA GLN A 59 -6.21 -4.25 7.23
C GLN A 59 -5.54 -3.03 6.58
N ILE A 60 -4.64 -3.30 5.63
CA ILE A 60 -4.14 -2.29 4.69
C ILE A 60 -4.71 -2.60 3.32
N ASP A 61 -5.22 -1.56 2.66
CA ASP A 61 -5.80 -1.69 1.32
C ASP A 61 -5.47 -0.47 0.46
N GLU A 62 -5.70 -0.58 -0.85
CA GLU A 62 -5.43 0.45 -1.84
C GLU A 62 -6.75 1.00 -2.40
N LEU A 63 -6.90 2.31 -2.38
CA LEU A 63 -7.99 3.02 -3.03
C LEU A 63 -7.47 3.87 -4.19
N GLU A 64 -7.89 3.57 -5.41
CA GLU A 64 -7.63 4.39 -6.57
C GLU A 64 -8.69 5.50 -6.70
N ILE A 65 -8.23 6.74 -6.81
CA ILE A 65 -9.09 7.93 -6.91
C ILE A 65 -9.55 8.08 -8.37
N GLN A 66 -10.82 7.76 -8.61
CA GLN A 66 -11.45 7.92 -9.91
C GLN A 66 -11.77 9.41 -10.19
N SER A 67 -11.96 9.75 -11.46
CA SER A 67 -12.22 11.15 -11.90
C SER A 67 -13.53 11.74 -11.38
N ASP A 68 -14.50 10.89 -11.03
CA ASP A 68 -15.81 11.25 -10.46
C ASP A 68 -15.83 11.24 -8.92
N SER A 69 -14.70 10.97 -8.30
CA SER A 69 -14.59 10.97 -6.82
C SER A 69 -14.76 12.39 -6.26
N GLU A 70 -15.58 12.52 -5.22
CA GLU A 70 -15.78 13.77 -4.47
C GLU A 70 -14.49 14.30 -3.79
N PHE A 71 -13.45 13.46 -3.71
CA PHE A 71 -12.17 13.79 -3.07
C PHE A 71 -11.13 14.36 -4.03
N VAL A 72 -11.41 14.37 -5.32
CA VAL A 72 -10.51 14.98 -6.32
C VAL A 72 -10.33 16.48 -6.01
N ASN A 73 -9.08 16.92 -5.96
CA ASN A 73 -8.67 18.27 -5.59
C ASN A 73 -9.04 18.69 -4.15
N GLN A 74 -9.35 17.75 -3.28
CA GLN A 74 -9.57 18.00 -1.86
C GLN A 74 -8.35 17.59 -1.03
N PRO A 75 -8.11 18.25 0.13
CA PRO A 75 -7.08 17.81 1.04
C PRO A 75 -7.46 16.50 1.72
N ILE A 76 -6.45 15.68 2.09
CA ILE A 76 -6.64 14.41 2.80
C ILE A 76 -7.51 14.56 4.04
N SER A 77 -7.35 15.68 4.76
CA SER A 77 -8.15 15.97 5.95
C SER A 77 -9.66 15.96 5.66
N SER A 78 -10.10 16.45 4.50
CA SER A 78 -11.50 16.39 4.10
C SER A 78 -12.00 14.95 3.99
N TYR A 79 -11.18 14.04 3.45
CA TYR A 79 -11.50 12.62 3.37
C TYR A 79 -11.62 11.96 4.74
N LEU A 80 -10.67 12.25 5.64
CA LEU A 80 -10.63 11.66 6.98
C LEU A 80 -11.77 12.17 7.88
N TYR A 81 -12.07 13.48 7.81
CA TYR A 81 -13.08 14.11 8.69
C TYR A 81 -14.53 13.85 8.26
N GLN A 82 -14.81 13.76 6.96
CA GLN A 82 -16.19 13.60 6.47
C GLN A 82 -16.81 12.26 6.83
N LYS A 83 -16.04 11.20 6.99
CA LYS A 83 -16.57 9.84 7.17
C LYS A 83 -16.48 9.29 8.61
N ASN A 84 -15.96 10.06 9.57
CA ASN A 84 -15.82 9.63 10.98
C ASN A 84 -15.29 8.19 11.12
N ASN A 85 -14.36 7.82 10.22
CA ASN A 85 -13.85 6.47 10.06
C ASN A 85 -12.52 6.34 10.78
N ASN A 86 -12.30 5.22 11.45
CA ASN A 86 -11.01 4.83 12.02
C ASN A 86 -10.02 4.39 10.91
N ILE A 87 -9.88 5.23 9.87
CA ILE A 87 -9.00 4.96 8.73
C ILE A 87 -7.87 5.97 8.71
N ASN A 88 -6.66 5.45 8.55
CA ASN A 88 -5.45 6.24 8.40
C ASN A 88 -4.94 6.15 6.96
N VAL A 89 -4.51 7.29 6.39
CA VAL A 89 -3.80 7.33 5.11
C VAL A 89 -2.30 7.15 5.40
N LEU A 90 -1.75 6.01 5.01
CA LEU A 90 -0.33 5.69 5.21
C LEU A 90 0.56 6.29 4.12
N ALA A 91 0.06 6.33 2.88
CA ALA A 91 0.79 6.88 1.74
C ALA A 91 -0.15 7.34 0.63
N ILE A 92 0.35 8.24 -0.22
CA ILE A 92 -0.21 8.58 -1.53
C ILE A 92 0.81 8.18 -2.59
N CYS A 93 0.38 7.31 -3.51
CA CYS A 93 1.10 6.99 -4.73
C CYS A 93 0.51 7.85 -5.85
N ARG A 94 1.28 8.81 -6.35
CA ARG A 94 0.86 9.74 -7.39
C ARG A 94 0.82 9.08 -8.76
N SER A 95 0.03 9.61 -9.65
CA SER A 95 -0.05 9.17 -11.04
C SER A 95 1.27 9.33 -11.82
N ASP A 96 2.18 10.21 -11.38
CA ASP A 96 3.53 10.39 -11.93
C ASP A 96 4.55 9.33 -11.42
N GLY A 97 4.11 8.40 -10.56
CA GLY A 97 4.93 7.34 -9.98
C GLY A 97 5.65 7.73 -8.69
N THR A 98 5.50 8.98 -8.22
CA THR A 98 6.05 9.37 -6.92
C THR A 98 5.19 8.86 -5.77
N THR A 99 5.81 8.49 -4.65
CA THR A 99 5.10 8.04 -3.45
C THR A 99 5.47 8.91 -2.27
N ARG A 100 4.47 9.48 -1.61
CA ARG A 100 4.62 10.22 -0.36
C ARG A 100 4.10 9.39 0.80
N ILE A 101 5.00 9.00 1.69
CA ILE A 101 4.67 8.25 2.91
C ILE A 101 4.34 9.23 4.02
N ASN A 102 3.36 8.89 4.84
CA ASN A 102 2.85 9.71 5.94
C ASN A 102 2.50 11.15 5.48
N PRO A 103 1.57 11.28 4.52
CA PRO A 103 1.19 12.58 3.97
C PRO A 103 0.54 13.45 5.05
N GLN A 104 0.72 14.78 4.91
CA GLN A 104 0.08 15.72 5.81
C GLN A 104 -1.41 15.90 5.44
N GLY A 105 -2.22 16.35 6.40
CA GLY A 105 -3.66 16.50 6.19
C GLY A 105 -4.06 17.53 5.12
N ASP A 106 -3.19 18.49 4.81
CA ASP A 106 -3.36 19.51 3.76
C ASP A 106 -2.91 19.04 2.36
N GLU A 107 -2.34 17.84 2.26
CA GLU A 107 -1.94 17.25 0.99
C GLU A 107 -3.16 17.04 0.09
N ILE A 108 -3.11 17.55 -1.14
CA ILE A 108 -4.21 17.51 -2.10
C ILE A 108 -4.23 16.15 -2.81
N ILE A 109 -5.41 15.54 -2.89
CA ILE A 109 -5.66 14.28 -3.59
C ILE A 109 -5.89 14.59 -5.08
N GLY A 110 -5.12 13.94 -5.95
CA GLY A 110 -5.24 14.06 -7.41
C GLY A 110 -6.05 12.93 -8.05
N ILE A 111 -6.44 13.12 -9.31
CA ILE A 111 -7.04 12.05 -10.13
C ILE A 111 -6.00 10.96 -10.40
N ASN A 112 -6.41 9.70 -10.36
CA ASN A 112 -5.56 8.51 -10.52
C ASN A 112 -4.47 8.36 -9.44
N ASP A 113 -4.53 9.14 -8.37
CA ASP A 113 -3.73 8.86 -7.19
C ASP A 113 -4.24 7.59 -6.51
N LYS A 114 -3.33 6.85 -5.88
CA LYS A 114 -3.68 5.68 -5.09
C LYS A 114 -3.35 5.95 -3.63
N LEU A 115 -4.36 5.85 -2.79
CA LEU A 115 -4.21 5.98 -1.35
C LEU A 115 -3.96 4.62 -0.74
N ILE A 116 -2.90 4.48 0.04
CA ILE A 116 -2.69 3.31 0.89
C ILE A 116 -3.34 3.62 2.25
N LEU A 117 -4.38 2.88 2.54
CA LEU A 117 -5.25 3.07 3.70
C LEU A 117 -5.03 1.95 4.71
N MET A 118 -5.10 2.30 6.00
CA MET A 118 -5.12 1.33 7.09
C MET A 118 -6.34 1.59 7.96
N GLY A 119 -7.11 0.55 8.21
CA GLY A 119 -8.32 0.65 9.03
C GLY A 119 -8.99 -0.69 9.27
N GLY A 120 -10.07 -0.68 10.04
CA GLY A 120 -10.91 -1.86 10.22
C GLY A 120 -11.53 -2.31 8.91
N ARG A 121 -11.65 -3.62 8.72
CA ARG A 121 -12.23 -4.21 7.49
C ARG A 121 -13.58 -3.60 7.13
N GLN A 122 -14.48 -3.47 8.09
CA GLN A 122 -15.81 -2.90 7.86
C GLN A 122 -15.78 -1.43 7.42
N ASP A 123 -14.79 -0.66 7.87
CA ASP A 123 -14.66 0.75 7.52
C ASP A 123 -14.03 0.89 6.12
N LEU A 124 -13.05 0.05 5.79
CA LEU A 124 -12.46 0.01 4.45
C LEU A 124 -13.47 -0.46 3.39
N GLU A 125 -14.28 -1.48 3.68
CA GLU A 125 -15.32 -1.99 2.77
C GLU A 125 -16.39 -0.95 2.39
N LYS A 126 -16.63 0.06 3.25
CA LYS A 126 -17.56 1.16 2.96
C LYS A 126 -17.00 2.17 1.95
N ILE A 127 -15.69 2.20 1.78
CA ILE A 127 -14.97 3.23 1.04
C ILE A 127 -14.37 2.69 -0.25
N ILE A 128 -13.87 1.46 -0.19
CA ILE A 128 -13.26 0.79 -1.34
C ILE A 128 -14.34 -0.05 -2.01
N PRO A 129 -14.83 0.36 -3.20
CA PRO A 129 -15.76 -0.46 -3.95
C PRO A 129 -15.05 -1.77 -4.33
N ARG A 130 -15.53 -2.90 -3.82
CA ARG A 130 -15.09 -4.20 -4.30
C ARG A 130 -15.67 -4.42 -5.69
N ILE A 131 -14.77 -4.59 -6.65
CA ILE A 131 -15.10 -5.06 -7.99
C ILE A 131 -15.55 -6.53 -7.90
#